data_09bb95e4eaa804886698101dac971d74
#
_entry.id   09bb95e4eaa804886698101dac971d74
#
_cell.length_a   1.000
_cell.length_b   1.000
_cell.length_c   1.000
_cell.angle_alpha   90.00
_cell.angle_beta   90.00
_cell.angle_gamma   90.00
#
_symmetry.space_group_name_H-M   'P 1'
#
loop_
_entity.id
_entity.type
_entity.pdbx_description
1 polymer ?
#
loop_
_entity_poly.entity_id
_entity_poly.type
_entity_poly.pdbx_seq_one_letter_code
_entity_poly.pdbx_strand_id
1 'polypeptide(L)'
;VTLAGKGGEEVSASTSTFEVSFNTPIRTSLSKNYPNPFNPSTTIDYELSNAGMVSLVIYDLKGAVVKTLVQEHQEPNYHHVVWNGLNNSGQSVASGRYLLKMNAPGYTETITMTLLK
;
A
#
# COMPACT_ATOMS: atom_id res chain seq x y z
N VAL A 1 9.73 38.87 -20.95
CA VAL A 1 9.13 38.40 -20.93
C VAL A 1 8.91 37.88 -20.82
N THR A 2 9.36 38.31 -21.03
CA THR A 2 8.72 37.70 -21.08
C THR A 2 8.56 36.98 -20.76
N LEU A 3 9.06 37.04 -20.61
CA LEU A 3 8.51 36.23 -20.44
C LEU A 3 8.30 35.64 -20.24
N ALA A 4 8.79 36.15 -20.44
CA ALA A 4 8.21 35.57 -20.41
C ALA A 4 8.07 34.94 -20.24
N GLY A 5 8.57 35.35 -20.39
CA GLY A 5 8.05 34.70 -20.38
C GLY A 5 8.09 34.28 -20.16
N LYS A 6 8.35 34.25 -20.10
CA LYS A 6 7.97 33.81 -20.05
C LYS A 6 7.61 33.09 -19.82
N GLY A 7 8.23 33.52 -19.92
CA GLY A 7 7.68 32.84 -19.91
C GLY A 7 7.49 32.25 -19.69
N GLY A 8 7.84 32.40 -19.67
CA GLY A 8 7.29 31.74 -19.64
C GLY A 8 7.17 31.24 -19.45
N GLU A 9 7.36 31.12 -19.34
CA GLU A 9 6.84 30.58 -19.28
C GLU A 9 6.61 29.93 -19.07
N GLU A 10 6.98 30.09 -18.95
CA GLU A 10 6.44 29.43 -18.91
C GLU A 10 6.27 28.75 -18.59
N VAL A 11 6.66 29.04 -18.40
CA VAL A 11 6.21 28.40 -18.18
C VAL A 11 5.72 27.79 -18.17
N SER A 12 5.89 27.84 -18.19
CA SER A 12 5.16 27.35 -18.22
C SER A 12 4.77 26.57 -18.37
N ALA A 13 4.94 26.96 -18.21
CA ALA A 13 3.98 26.12 -18.44
C ALA A 13 4.17 24.75 -18.32
N SER A 14 4.00 24.02 -18.56
CA SER A 14 4.40 22.77 -18.20
C SER A 14 4.34 22.42 -16.74
N THR A 15 3.89 23.21 -15.97
CA THR A 15 3.93 23.12 -14.52
C THR A 15 3.08 21.99 -13.99
N SER A 16 1.95 21.71 -14.58
CA SER A 16 1.06 20.67 -14.07
C SER A 16 1.69 19.28 -14.13
N THR A 17 2.45 18.99 -15.15
CA THR A 17 3.12 17.70 -15.25
C THR A 17 4.11 17.51 -14.13
N PHE A 18 4.79 18.56 -13.80
CA PHE A 18 5.77 18.56 -12.73
C PHE A 18 5.10 18.26 -11.39
N GLU A 19 3.95 18.80 -11.13
CA GLU A 19 3.22 18.55 -9.89
C GLU A 19 2.78 17.11 -9.79
N VAL A 20 2.36 16.51 -10.88
CA VAL A 20 1.97 15.10 -10.87
C VAL A 20 3.14 14.23 -10.45
N SER A 21 4.35 14.54 -10.91
CA SER A 21 5.53 13.78 -10.51
C SER A 21 5.75 13.77 -9.01
N PHE A 22 5.49 14.88 -8.35
CA PHE A 22 5.69 14.98 -6.91
C PHE A 22 4.69 14.16 -6.12
N ASN A 23 3.56 13.82 -6.72
CA ASN A 23 2.50 13.10 -6.03
C ASN A 23 2.61 11.59 -6.20
N THR A 24 3.70 11.13 -6.82
CA THR A 24 3.92 9.70 -7.04
C THR A 24 5.10 9.25 -6.21
N PRO A 25 4.99 8.10 -5.51
CA PRO A 25 6.11 7.58 -4.71
C PRO A 25 7.33 7.32 -5.58
N ILE A 26 8.51 7.61 -5.05
CA ILE A 26 9.76 7.38 -5.77
C ILE A 26 10.27 5.96 -5.59
N ARG A 27 9.68 5.22 -4.65
CA ARG A 27 10.02 3.80 -4.46
C ARG A 27 8.83 3.08 -3.86
N THR A 28 8.81 1.77 -4.06
CA THR A 28 7.79 0.89 -3.49
C THR A 28 8.17 0.56 -2.06
N SER A 29 7.22 0.63 -1.15
CA SER A 29 7.45 0.24 0.24
C SER A 29 6.16 -0.15 0.93
N LEU A 30 6.29 -1.00 1.94
CA LEU A 30 5.19 -1.42 2.81
C LEU A 30 5.44 -0.83 4.19
N SER A 31 4.46 -0.09 4.72
CA SER A 31 4.54 0.47 6.06
C SER A 31 4.00 -0.52 7.08
N LYS A 32 4.33 -0.28 8.34
CA LYS A 32 3.76 -1.09 9.41
C LYS A 32 2.29 -0.74 9.56
N ASN A 33 1.47 -1.76 9.87
CA ASN A 33 0.04 -1.54 10.08
C ASN A 33 -0.19 -0.72 11.35
N TYR A 34 -1.30 0.01 11.39
CA TYR A 34 -1.68 0.76 12.57
C TYR A 34 -3.20 0.73 12.74
N PRO A 35 -3.68 0.57 13.98
CA PRO A 35 -2.91 0.30 15.19
C PRO A 35 -2.31 -1.10 15.17
N ASN A 36 -1.31 -1.33 16.01
CA ASN A 36 -0.69 -2.63 16.18
C ASN A 36 -0.18 -2.71 17.63
N PRO A 37 -0.78 -3.52 18.52
CA PRO A 37 -1.87 -4.45 18.26
C PRO A 37 -3.17 -3.77 17.89
N PHE A 38 -4.05 -4.51 17.24
CA PHE A 38 -5.32 -3.96 16.74
C PHE A 38 -6.51 -4.81 17.21
N ASN A 39 -7.72 -4.18 17.20
CA ASN A 39 -8.95 -4.83 17.61
C ASN A 39 -10.15 -4.09 17.04
N PRO A 40 -10.88 -4.65 16.10
CA PRO A 40 -10.49 -5.78 15.25
C PRO A 40 -9.88 -5.32 13.93
N SER A 41 -9.73 -4.00 13.71
CA SER A 41 -9.32 -3.44 12.42
C SER A 41 -7.97 -2.78 12.49
N THR A 42 -7.24 -2.86 11.41
CA THR A 42 -5.95 -2.19 11.26
C THR A 42 -5.83 -1.67 9.83
N THR A 43 -5.10 -0.58 9.67
CA THR A 43 -4.85 0.03 8.36
C THR A 43 -3.44 -0.29 7.92
N ILE A 44 -3.29 -0.62 6.66
CA ILE A 44 -2.02 -0.94 6.03
C ILE A 44 -1.81 0.05 4.91
N ASP A 45 -0.74 0.85 5.01
CA ASP A 45 -0.36 1.78 3.96
C ASP A 45 0.79 1.21 3.17
N TYR A 46 0.78 1.41 1.87
CA TYR A 46 1.89 1.02 1.02
C TYR A 46 2.03 2.00 -0.13
N GLU A 47 3.23 2.08 -0.67
CA GLU A 47 3.56 2.96 -1.78
C GLU A 47 4.00 2.12 -2.95
N LEU A 48 3.58 2.51 -4.15
CA LEU A 48 3.93 1.80 -5.37
C LEU A 48 4.55 2.79 -6.33
N SER A 49 5.79 2.51 -6.75
CA SER A 49 6.50 3.40 -7.69
C SER A 49 6.38 2.96 -9.14
N ASN A 50 6.05 1.68 -9.38
CA ASN A 50 5.91 1.13 -10.72
C ASN A 50 4.57 0.41 -10.84
N ALA A 51 3.91 0.58 -11.97
CA ALA A 51 2.67 -0.12 -12.24
C ALA A 51 2.93 -1.62 -12.37
N GLY A 52 1.98 -2.41 -11.93
CA GLY A 52 2.06 -3.86 -12.08
C GLY A 52 1.15 -4.59 -11.12
N MET A 53 1.32 -5.90 -11.10
CA MET A 53 0.53 -6.76 -10.24
C MET A 53 0.99 -6.59 -8.79
N VAL A 54 0.04 -6.34 -7.90
CA VAL A 54 0.29 -6.19 -6.47
C VAL A 54 -0.51 -7.24 -5.72
N SER A 55 0.12 -7.91 -4.77
CA SER A 55 -0.61 -8.79 -3.87
C SER A 55 -0.27 -8.45 -2.43
N LEU A 56 -1.31 -8.44 -1.59
CA LEU A 56 -1.21 -8.29 -0.14
C LEU A 56 -1.99 -9.45 0.45
N VAL A 57 -1.29 -10.38 1.07
CA VAL A 57 -1.88 -11.60 1.58
C VAL A 57 -1.49 -11.78 3.03
N ILE A 58 -2.48 -12.16 3.86
CA ILE A 58 -2.27 -12.40 5.28
C ILE A 58 -2.20 -13.91 5.52
N TYR A 59 -1.18 -14.32 6.26
CA TYR A 59 -0.93 -15.71 6.62
C TYR A 59 -0.94 -15.86 8.12
N ASP A 60 -1.31 -17.04 8.60
CA ASP A 60 -1.08 -17.38 9.99
C ASP A 60 0.39 -17.82 10.18
N LEU A 61 0.77 -18.12 11.40
CA LEU A 61 2.16 -18.48 11.68
C LEU A 61 2.54 -19.85 11.14
N LYS A 62 1.57 -20.63 10.70
CA LYS A 62 1.82 -21.93 10.06
C LYS A 62 2.01 -21.78 8.56
N GLY A 63 1.80 -20.58 8.02
CA GLY A 63 1.94 -20.33 6.59
C GLY A 63 0.67 -20.52 5.79
N ALA A 64 -0.47 -20.73 6.45
CA ALA A 64 -1.73 -20.88 5.74
C ALA A 64 -2.31 -19.50 5.42
N VAL A 65 -2.90 -19.37 4.24
CA VAL A 65 -3.54 -18.11 3.83
C VAL A 65 -4.77 -17.86 4.69
N VAL A 66 -4.83 -16.68 5.28
CA VAL A 66 -5.97 -16.23 6.06
C VAL A 66 -6.86 -15.33 5.23
N LYS A 67 -6.27 -14.33 4.59
CA LYS A 67 -7.02 -13.35 3.81
C LYS A 67 -6.16 -12.78 2.69
N THR A 68 -6.75 -12.68 1.51
CA THR A 68 -6.13 -11.94 0.41
C THR A 68 -6.79 -10.56 0.38
N LEU A 69 -6.02 -9.54 0.72
CA LEU A 69 -6.53 -8.17 0.77
C LEU A 69 -6.52 -7.51 -0.61
N VAL A 70 -5.45 -7.73 -1.37
CA VAL A 70 -5.26 -7.14 -2.68
C VAL A 70 -4.63 -8.19 -3.59
N GLN A 71 -5.13 -8.28 -4.81
CA GLN A 71 -4.51 -9.12 -5.84
C GLN A 71 -4.99 -8.59 -7.18
N GLU A 72 -4.34 -7.53 -7.65
CA GLU A 72 -4.76 -6.85 -8.87
C GLU A 72 -3.64 -5.97 -9.40
N HIS A 73 -3.77 -5.57 -10.65
CA HIS A 73 -2.89 -4.57 -11.25
C HIS A 73 -3.19 -3.22 -10.63
N GLN A 74 -2.16 -2.50 -10.20
CA GLN A 74 -2.30 -1.16 -9.63
C GLN A 74 -1.30 -0.20 -10.25
N GLU A 75 -1.67 1.07 -10.26
CA GLU A 75 -0.84 2.16 -10.78
C GLU A 75 0.00 2.75 -9.67
N PRO A 76 1.13 3.43 -10.01
CA PRO A 76 1.95 4.08 -8.99
C PRO A 76 1.15 5.09 -8.21
N ASN A 77 1.16 4.97 -6.90
CA ASN A 77 0.46 5.87 -6.00
C ASN A 77 0.71 5.46 -4.55
N TYR A 78 0.17 6.26 -3.65
CA TYR A 78 0.04 5.91 -2.23
C TYR A 78 -1.28 5.17 -2.08
N HIS A 79 -1.22 3.98 -1.50
CA HIS A 79 -2.38 3.12 -1.34
C HIS A 79 -2.59 2.78 0.12
N HIS A 80 -3.82 2.46 0.47
CA HIS A 80 -4.11 1.93 1.80
C HIS A 80 -5.21 0.88 1.71
N VAL A 81 -5.22 -0.03 2.68
CA VAL A 81 -6.24 -1.07 2.77
C VAL A 81 -6.46 -1.36 4.26
N VAL A 82 -7.67 -1.77 4.59
CA VAL A 82 -8.04 -2.11 5.98
C VAL A 82 -8.27 -3.60 6.08
N TRP A 83 -7.72 -4.22 7.13
CA TRP A 83 -8.06 -5.58 7.49
C TRP A 83 -8.89 -5.54 8.76
N ASN A 84 -10.05 -6.19 8.71
CA ASN A 84 -11.01 -6.18 9.82
C ASN A 84 -11.01 -7.49 10.62
N GLY A 85 -9.96 -8.30 10.50
CA GLY A 85 -9.83 -9.52 11.27
C GLY A 85 -10.66 -10.69 10.76
N LEU A 86 -11.09 -10.62 9.51
CA LEU A 86 -11.87 -11.71 8.91
C LEU A 86 -11.02 -12.49 7.91
N ASN A 87 -11.29 -13.80 7.83
CA ASN A 87 -10.64 -14.61 6.80
C ASN A 87 -11.39 -14.49 5.47
N ASN A 88 -10.93 -15.20 4.44
CA ASN A 88 -11.56 -15.14 3.11
C ASN A 88 -13.00 -15.60 3.10
N SER A 89 -13.41 -16.39 4.10
CA SER A 89 -14.79 -16.84 4.22
C SER A 89 -15.66 -15.86 5.00
N GLY A 90 -15.10 -14.74 5.45
CA GLY A 90 -15.84 -13.74 6.20
C GLY A 90 -15.99 -14.08 7.68
N GLN A 91 -15.23 -15.04 8.18
CA GLN A 91 -15.27 -15.44 9.58
C GLN A 91 -14.19 -14.75 10.38
N SER A 92 -14.49 -14.42 11.61
CA SER A 92 -13.57 -13.80 12.54
C SER A 92 -12.44 -14.78 12.87
N VAL A 93 -11.19 -14.29 12.85
CA VAL A 93 -10.06 -15.14 13.20
C VAL A 93 -9.66 -14.92 14.66
N ALA A 94 -8.89 -15.85 15.21
CA ALA A 94 -8.48 -15.81 16.60
C ALA A 94 -7.47 -14.71 16.87
N SER A 95 -7.42 -14.25 18.10
CA SER A 95 -6.34 -13.37 18.56
C SER A 95 -5.00 -14.07 18.35
N GLY A 96 -4.00 -13.31 17.98
CA GLY A 96 -2.68 -13.86 17.75
C GLY A 96 -1.90 -13.04 16.74
N ARG A 97 -0.77 -13.59 16.31
CA ARG A 97 0.08 -12.94 15.32
C ARG A 97 -0.18 -13.46 13.94
N TYR A 98 -0.13 -12.55 12.99
CA TYR A 98 -0.34 -12.83 11.58
C TYR A 98 0.75 -12.16 10.77
N LEU A 99 1.05 -12.73 9.61
CA LEU A 99 2.06 -12.19 8.71
C LEU A 99 1.36 -11.60 7.49
N LEU A 100 1.73 -10.38 7.15
CA LEU A 100 1.26 -9.73 5.94
C LEU A 100 2.41 -9.68 4.94
N LYS A 101 2.22 -10.26 3.78
CA LYS A 101 3.23 -10.27 2.74
C LYS A 101 2.77 -9.45 1.56
N MET A 102 3.60 -8.50 1.13
CA MET A 102 3.37 -7.71 -0.07
C MET A 102 4.32 -8.15 -1.16
N ASN A 103 3.76 -8.42 -2.35
CA ASN A 103 4.52 -8.63 -3.56
C ASN A 103 4.13 -7.57 -4.56
N ALA A 104 5.11 -6.91 -5.16
CA ALA A 104 4.92 -5.90 -6.18
C ALA A 104 6.11 -5.97 -7.14
N PRO A 105 6.09 -5.26 -8.26
CA PRO A 105 7.22 -5.32 -9.19
C PRO A 105 8.54 -4.99 -8.51
N GLY A 106 9.45 -5.94 -8.48
CA GLY A 106 10.78 -5.77 -7.90
C GLY A 106 10.81 -5.62 -6.39
N TYR A 107 9.72 -5.98 -5.68
CA TYR A 107 9.62 -5.72 -4.24
C TYR A 107 8.85 -6.82 -3.53
N THR A 108 9.38 -7.28 -2.41
CA THR A 108 8.69 -8.22 -1.52
C THR A 108 9.04 -7.85 -0.10
N GLU A 109 8.02 -7.77 0.75
CA GLU A 109 8.20 -7.42 2.16
C GLU A 109 7.15 -8.14 2.99
N THR A 110 7.54 -8.52 4.23
CA THR A 110 6.63 -9.16 5.17
C THR A 110 6.69 -8.42 6.49
N ILE A 111 5.53 -8.14 7.05
CA ILE A 111 5.44 -7.55 8.40
C ILE A 111 4.59 -8.43 9.29
N THR A 112 4.79 -8.30 10.60
CA THR A 112 4.03 -9.04 11.60
C THR A 112 2.98 -8.11 12.20
N MET A 113 1.75 -8.63 12.32
CA MET A 113 0.62 -7.90 12.90
C MET A 113 0.08 -8.69 14.08
N THR A 114 -0.40 -7.99 15.11
CA THR A 114 -0.95 -8.64 16.30
C THR A 114 -2.40 -8.24 16.49
N LEU A 115 -3.28 -9.22 16.50
CA LEU A 115 -4.71 -9.04 16.75
C LEU A 115 -5.00 -9.40 18.19
N LEU A 116 -5.57 -8.46 18.93
CA LEU A 116 -6.00 -8.66 20.33
C LEU A 116 -7.49 -8.40 20.40
N LYS A 117 -8.24 -9.43 20.64
CA LYS A 117 -9.69 -9.29 20.82
C LYS A 117 -10.05 -9.04 22.27
#